data_b2b2c160177674c6a8ce1f04d47ff057
#
_entry.id   b2b2c160177674c6a8ce1f04d47ff057
#
_cell.length_a   1.000
_cell.length_b   1.000
_cell.length_c   1.000
_cell.angle_alpha   90.00
_cell.angle_beta   90.00
_cell.angle_gamma   90.00
#
_symmetry.space_group_name_H-M   'P 1'
#
loop_
_entity.id
_entity.type
_entity.pdbx_description
1 polymer ?
#
loop_
_entity_poly.entity_id
_entity_poly.type
_entity_poly.pdbx_seq_one_letter_code
_entity_poly.pdbx_strand_id
1 'polypeptide(L)'
;MADYGLLAKQITSLAEVDAHWLPVLSNAAALLWDALDDINWAGFYLVDPATVTGAELDSESGAEPGLEPVSPELRLGPFQGKVACVRIPFGRGVCGTAAATKTSQLVEDVHQFPGHIACDSASNSEVVVPIFEGDQVVGVLDIDSPSVARFTQEDLTGLEQVVKALESCVDFSDFC
;
A
#
# COMPACT_ATOMS: atom_id res chain seq x y z
N MET A 1 16.82 -14.32 4.78
CA MET A 1 16.52 -12.89 4.62
C MET A 1 16.39 -12.61 3.13
N ALA A 2 15.35 -11.93 2.71
CA ALA A 2 15.10 -11.65 1.31
C ALA A 2 16.18 -10.69 0.72
N ASP A 3 16.51 -10.84 -0.54
CA ASP A 3 17.38 -9.90 -1.26
C ASP A 3 16.52 -8.80 -1.89
N TYR A 4 16.22 -7.76 -1.09
CA TYR A 4 15.40 -6.63 -1.53
C TYR A 4 16.02 -5.85 -2.70
N GLY A 5 17.36 -5.84 -2.80
CA GLY A 5 18.06 -5.23 -3.94
C GLY A 5 17.84 -6.00 -5.25
N LEU A 6 17.75 -7.33 -5.17
CA LEU A 6 17.38 -8.16 -6.32
C LEU A 6 15.92 -7.97 -6.70
N LEU A 7 15.00 -7.93 -5.73
CA LEU A 7 13.58 -7.68 -5.96
C LEU A 7 13.37 -6.34 -6.69
N ALA A 8 13.98 -5.27 -6.21
CA ALA A 8 13.93 -3.95 -6.86
C ALA A 8 14.38 -4.01 -8.32
N LYS A 9 15.50 -4.70 -8.63
CA LYS A 9 15.99 -4.87 -10.00
C LYS A 9 15.04 -5.70 -10.88
N GLN A 10 14.45 -6.76 -10.35
CA GLN A 10 13.48 -7.59 -11.08
C GLN A 10 12.24 -6.77 -11.45
N ILE A 11 11.71 -5.98 -10.51
CA ILE A 11 10.56 -5.09 -10.74
C ILE A 11 10.90 -4.04 -11.81
N THR A 12 12.06 -3.38 -11.73
CA THR A 12 12.50 -2.43 -12.74
C THR A 12 12.58 -3.06 -14.13
N SER A 13 13.14 -4.27 -14.23
CA SER A 13 13.22 -4.98 -15.52
C SER A 13 11.85 -5.35 -16.09
N LEU A 14 10.86 -5.65 -15.27
CA LEU A 14 9.48 -5.89 -15.71
C LEU A 14 8.85 -4.61 -16.27
N ALA A 15 9.06 -3.49 -15.61
CA ALA A 15 8.56 -2.18 -16.06
C ALA A 15 9.21 -1.68 -17.36
N GLU A 16 10.44 -2.11 -17.70
CA GLU A 16 11.05 -1.84 -19.01
C GLU A 16 10.26 -2.44 -20.18
N VAL A 17 9.49 -3.51 -19.93
CA VAL A 17 8.64 -4.16 -20.94
C VAL A 17 7.30 -3.44 -21.06
N ASP A 18 6.69 -3.12 -19.92
CA ASP A 18 5.42 -2.41 -19.81
C ASP A 18 5.38 -1.70 -18.45
N ALA A 19 5.40 -0.38 -18.44
CA ALA A 19 5.41 0.44 -17.24
C ALA A 19 4.01 0.65 -16.61
N HIS A 20 2.94 0.14 -17.24
CA HIS A 20 1.59 0.26 -16.72
C HIS A 20 1.49 -0.35 -15.32
N TRP A 21 0.86 0.37 -14.39
CA TRP A 21 0.81 -0.01 -12.98
C TRP A 21 0.27 -1.43 -12.72
N LEU A 22 -0.77 -1.85 -13.43
CA LEU A 22 -1.45 -3.13 -13.16
C LEU A 22 -0.54 -4.36 -13.35
N PRO A 23 0.11 -4.59 -14.52
CA PRO A 23 1.00 -5.74 -14.67
C PRO A 23 2.24 -5.65 -13.78
N VAL A 24 2.80 -4.45 -13.55
CA VAL A 24 3.99 -4.30 -12.69
C VAL A 24 3.65 -4.62 -11.24
N LEU A 25 2.59 -4.05 -10.66
CA LEU A 25 2.19 -4.33 -9.28
C LEU A 25 1.73 -5.79 -9.09
N SER A 26 1.08 -6.38 -10.09
CA SER A 26 0.69 -7.80 -10.06
C SER A 26 1.91 -8.73 -9.95
N ASN A 27 2.94 -8.47 -10.76
CA ASN A 27 4.18 -9.22 -10.71
C ASN A 27 5.00 -8.91 -9.45
N ALA A 28 4.99 -7.66 -8.99
CA ALA A 28 5.66 -7.28 -7.73
C ALA A 28 5.06 -8.01 -6.53
N ALA A 29 3.73 -8.11 -6.45
CA ALA A 29 3.05 -8.90 -5.40
C ALA A 29 3.47 -10.37 -5.45
N ALA A 30 3.59 -10.95 -6.65
CA ALA A 30 4.02 -12.34 -6.82
C ALA A 30 5.51 -12.55 -6.43
N LEU A 31 6.40 -11.62 -6.81
CA LEU A 31 7.80 -11.66 -6.43
C LEU A 31 8.01 -11.54 -4.92
N LEU A 32 7.28 -10.63 -4.27
CA LEU A 32 7.32 -10.47 -2.82
C LEU A 32 6.80 -11.71 -2.10
N TRP A 33 5.71 -12.29 -2.60
CA TRP A 33 5.14 -13.52 -2.07
C TRP A 33 6.11 -14.71 -2.14
N ASP A 34 6.86 -14.84 -3.23
CA ASP A 34 7.84 -15.93 -3.42
C ASP A 34 9.14 -15.71 -2.60
N ALA A 35 9.52 -14.45 -2.38
CA ALA A 35 10.78 -14.11 -1.74
C ALA A 35 10.73 -14.00 -0.22
N LEU A 36 9.55 -13.75 0.35
CA LEU A 36 9.38 -13.53 1.78
C LEU A 36 8.79 -14.77 2.46
N ASP A 37 9.52 -15.30 3.43
CA ASP A 37 9.03 -16.40 4.26
C ASP A 37 8.09 -15.86 5.35
N ASP A 38 7.19 -16.72 5.82
CA ASP A 38 6.31 -16.50 6.96
C ASP A 38 5.42 -15.24 6.79
N ILE A 39 4.81 -15.12 5.62
CA ILE A 39 3.80 -14.11 5.31
C ILE A 39 2.49 -14.79 4.91
N ASN A 40 1.36 -14.14 5.13
CA ASN A 40 0.03 -14.62 4.72
C ASN A 40 -0.70 -13.67 3.77
N TRP A 41 -0.15 -12.47 3.53
CA TRP A 41 -0.64 -11.54 2.53
C TRP A 41 0.49 -10.61 2.04
N ALA A 42 0.50 -10.29 0.75
CA ALA A 42 1.40 -9.29 0.17
C ALA A 42 0.73 -8.63 -1.04
N GLY A 43 0.59 -7.32 -1.03
CA GLY A 43 -0.09 -6.64 -2.11
C GLY A 43 -0.15 -5.13 -1.96
N PHE A 44 -1.06 -4.54 -2.72
CA PHE A 44 -1.16 -3.10 -2.87
C PHE A 44 -2.58 -2.63 -2.62
N TYR A 45 -2.69 -1.51 -1.93
CA TYR A 45 -3.89 -0.68 -1.92
C TYR A 45 -3.58 0.63 -2.63
N LEU A 46 -4.45 1.06 -3.52
CA LEU A 46 -4.27 2.26 -4.33
C LEU A 46 -5.30 3.33 -3.94
N VAL A 47 -4.91 4.58 -3.98
CA VAL A 47 -5.82 5.70 -3.66
C VAL A 47 -6.94 5.73 -4.68
N ASP A 48 -8.20 5.74 -4.23
CA ASP A 48 -9.35 5.87 -5.13
C ASP A 48 -9.49 7.33 -5.62
N PRO A 49 -9.18 7.63 -6.90
CA PRO A 49 -9.19 9.01 -7.41
C PRO A 49 -10.56 9.67 -7.29
N ALA A 50 -11.66 8.89 -7.31
CA ALA A 50 -13.00 9.43 -7.12
C ALA A 50 -13.23 10.03 -5.72
N THR A 51 -12.39 9.67 -4.74
CA THR A 51 -12.48 10.17 -3.36
C THR A 51 -11.59 11.40 -3.11
N VAL A 52 -10.59 11.63 -3.96
CA VAL A 52 -9.66 12.78 -3.84
C VAL A 52 -10.22 14.03 -4.50
N THR A 53 -10.94 13.90 -5.62
CA THR A 53 -11.48 15.02 -6.39
C THR A 53 -12.58 15.82 -5.66
N GLY A 54 -13.17 15.25 -4.59
CA GLY A 54 -14.16 15.97 -3.77
C GLY A 54 -13.56 16.95 -2.76
N ALA A 55 -12.29 16.85 -2.41
CA ALA A 55 -11.66 17.66 -1.37
C ALA A 55 -11.00 18.96 -1.87
N GLU A 56 -10.67 19.06 -3.16
CA GLU A 56 -9.99 20.25 -3.73
C GLU A 56 -10.93 21.19 -4.51
N LEU A 57 -12.19 20.83 -4.79
CA LEU A 57 -13.07 21.60 -5.66
C LEU A 57 -13.96 22.62 -4.94
N ASP A 58 -13.96 22.74 -3.62
CA ASP A 58 -14.90 23.58 -2.89
C ASP A 58 -14.28 24.67 -2.02
N SER A 59 -13.33 25.46 -2.58
CA SER A 59 -13.04 26.75 -1.96
C SER A 59 -13.84 27.94 -2.54
N GLU A 60 -14.60 27.76 -3.63
CA GLU A 60 -15.33 28.88 -4.27
C GLU A 60 -16.74 28.62 -4.84
N SER A 61 -17.30 27.42 -4.75
CA SER A 61 -18.71 27.20 -5.15
C SER A 61 -19.49 26.53 -4.03
N GLY A 62 -20.52 27.25 -3.53
CA GLY A 62 -21.35 26.94 -2.40
C GLY A 62 -21.70 25.47 -2.24
N ALA A 63 -21.14 24.86 -1.22
CA ALA A 63 -21.45 23.49 -0.81
C ALA A 63 -22.97 23.37 -0.56
N GLU A 64 -23.62 22.40 -1.20
CA GLU A 64 -24.96 21.97 -0.81
C GLU A 64 -24.90 21.52 0.67
N PRO A 65 -25.74 22.05 1.55
CA PRO A 65 -25.70 21.68 2.96
C PRO A 65 -26.21 20.25 3.13
N GLY A 66 -25.28 19.32 3.41
CA GLY A 66 -25.62 17.94 3.75
C GLY A 66 -24.72 16.84 3.17
N LEU A 67 -23.75 17.14 2.32
CA LEU A 67 -22.72 16.15 1.97
C LEU A 67 -21.55 16.27 2.95
N GLU A 68 -21.32 15.19 3.71
CA GLU A 68 -20.08 15.03 4.48
C GLU A 68 -18.89 15.02 3.49
N PRO A 69 -17.77 15.68 3.82
CA PRO A 69 -16.59 15.64 2.95
C PRO A 69 -16.16 14.19 2.74
N VAL A 70 -16.03 13.76 1.49
CA VAL A 70 -15.58 12.40 1.16
C VAL A 70 -14.11 12.32 1.58
N SER A 71 -13.82 11.55 2.63
CA SER A 71 -12.45 11.28 3.02
C SER A 71 -11.77 10.42 1.96
N PRO A 72 -10.50 10.67 1.62
CA PRO A 72 -9.75 9.81 0.71
C PRO A 72 -9.78 8.34 1.18
N GLU A 73 -9.93 7.42 0.24
CA GLU A 73 -9.93 5.99 0.52
C GLU A 73 -8.90 5.25 -0.32
N LEU A 74 -8.38 4.17 0.25
CA LEU A 74 -7.60 3.17 -0.44
C LEU A 74 -8.54 2.10 -1.01
N ARG A 75 -8.31 1.69 -2.25
CA ARG A 75 -8.99 0.59 -2.94
C ARG A 75 -8.03 -0.57 -3.12
N LEU A 76 -8.52 -1.80 -2.91
CA LEU A 76 -7.75 -3.02 -3.11
C LEU A 76 -7.20 -3.10 -4.54
N GLY A 77 -5.89 -3.25 -4.65
CA GLY A 77 -5.13 -3.46 -5.87
C GLY A 77 -4.67 -4.92 -6.04
N PRO A 78 -3.63 -5.18 -6.84
CA PRO A 78 -3.04 -6.50 -7.00
C PRO A 78 -2.45 -7.05 -5.72
N PHE A 79 -2.68 -8.34 -5.42
CA PHE A 79 -2.18 -8.99 -4.21
C PHE A 79 -2.03 -10.51 -4.38
N GLN A 80 -1.34 -11.13 -3.42
CA GLN A 80 -1.27 -12.55 -3.14
C GLN A 80 -1.74 -12.80 -1.71
N GLY A 81 -2.50 -13.88 -1.49
CA GLY A 81 -3.05 -14.22 -0.18
C GLY A 81 -4.56 -14.47 -0.22
N LYS A 82 -5.19 -14.39 0.94
CA LYS A 82 -6.64 -14.52 1.07
C LYS A 82 -7.36 -13.24 0.66
N VAL A 83 -8.70 -13.34 0.50
CA VAL A 83 -9.56 -12.17 0.29
C VAL A 83 -9.35 -11.12 1.38
N ALA A 84 -9.37 -9.85 0.98
CA ALA A 84 -9.06 -8.73 1.87
C ALA A 84 -10.15 -7.63 1.79
N CYS A 85 -10.00 -6.59 2.60
CA CYS A 85 -10.89 -5.43 2.59
C CYS A 85 -10.86 -4.76 1.21
N VAL A 86 -12.02 -4.39 0.66
CA VAL A 86 -12.08 -3.77 -0.67
C VAL A 86 -11.73 -2.28 -0.62
N ARG A 87 -12.05 -1.62 0.52
CA ARG A 87 -11.81 -0.18 0.75
C ARG A 87 -11.33 0.05 2.17
N ILE A 88 -10.41 0.98 2.34
CA ILE A 88 -9.85 1.39 3.64
C ILE A 88 -9.79 2.92 3.65
N PRO A 89 -10.55 3.60 4.52
CA PRO A 89 -10.47 5.05 4.67
C PRO A 89 -9.09 5.50 5.18
N PHE A 90 -8.60 6.65 4.72
CA PHE A 90 -7.38 7.26 5.26
C PHE A 90 -7.50 7.45 6.77
N GLY A 91 -6.42 7.18 7.50
CA GLY A 91 -6.38 7.23 8.97
C GLY A 91 -7.03 6.03 9.67
N ARG A 92 -7.50 5.00 8.94
CA ARG A 92 -8.09 3.79 9.52
C ARG A 92 -7.22 2.56 9.25
N GLY A 93 -7.01 1.75 10.29
CA GLY A 93 -6.11 0.61 10.22
C GLY A 93 -4.67 1.02 9.96
N VAL A 94 -3.79 0.07 9.68
CA VAL A 94 -2.37 0.33 9.43
C VAL A 94 -2.18 0.98 8.06
N CYS A 95 -2.76 0.40 7.01
CA CYS A 95 -2.70 0.94 5.64
C CYS A 95 -3.24 2.38 5.55
N GLY A 96 -4.44 2.65 6.10
CA GLY A 96 -5.01 3.99 6.10
C GLY A 96 -4.21 4.99 6.92
N THR A 97 -3.56 4.54 8.00
CA THR A 97 -2.66 5.37 8.80
C THR A 97 -1.39 5.70 8.03
N ALA A 98 -0.77 4.73 7.36
CA ALA A 98 0.41 4.95 6.51
C ALA A 98 0.12 5.99 5.41
N ALA A 99 -1.03 5.85 4.73
CA ALA A 99 -1.46 6.78 3.69
C ALA A 99 -1.70 8.20 4.22
N ALA A 100 -2.41 8.33 5.34
CA ALA A 100 -2.75 9.65 5.93
C ALA A 100 -1.53 10.37 6.52
N THR A 101 -0.61 9.63 7.15
CA THR A 101 0.59 10.21 7.79
C THR A 101 1.77 10.33 6.82
N LYS A 102 1.67 9.72 5.63
CA LYS A 102 2.76 9.66 4.64
C LYS A 102 4.02 9.00 5.21
N THR A 103 3.85 8.01 6.11
CA THR A 103 4.95 7.40 6.85
C THR A 103 4.77 5.89 6.92
N SER A 104 5.84 5.16 6.65
CA SER A 104 5.86 3.70 6.77
C SER A 104 5.47 3.26 8.19
N GLN A 105 4.77 2.13 8.27
CA GLN A 105 4.35 1.53 9.54
C GLN A 105 5.01 0.16 9.68
N LEU A 106 5.64 -0.07 10.84
CA LEU A 106 6.18 -1.37 11.24
C LEU A 106 5.45 -1.79 12.52
N VAL A 107 4.55 -2.77 12.38
CA VAL A 107 3.65 -3.18 13.46
C VAL A 107 4.00 -4.59 13.93
N GLU A 108 4.56 -4.69 15.14
CA GLU A 108 4.97 -5.97 15.72
C GLU A 108 3.77 -6.83 16.13
N ASP A 109 2.69 -6.22 16.59
CA ASP A 109 1.45 -6.88 16.99
C ASP A 109 0.24 -6.01 16.59
N VAL A 110 -0.48 -6.45 15.56
CA VAL A 110 -1.65 -5.73 15.02
C VAL A 110 -2.77 -5.56 16.03
N HIS A 111 -2.87 -6.45 17.03
CA HIS A 111 -3.90 -6.37 18.07
C HIS A 111 -3.66 -5.21 19.05
N GLN A 112 -2.44 -4.67 19.09
CA GLN A 112 -2.08 -3.50 19.89
C GLN A 112 -2.15 -2.20 19.07
N PHE A 113 -2.36 -2.28 17.76
CA PHE A 113 -2.44 -1.09 16.89
C PHE A 113 -3.81 -0.40 17.03
N PRO A 114 -3.87 0.89 17.41
CA PRO A 114 -5.12 1.60 17.60
C PRO A 114 -5.95 1.68 16.32
N GLY A 115 -7.19 1.18 16.36
CA GLY A 115 -8.10 1.21 15.21
C GLY A 115 -7.75 0.22 14.10
N HIS A 116 -6.96 -0.83 14.41
CA HIS A 116 -6.66 -1.91 13.48
C HIS A 116 -7.93 -2.46 12.82
N ILE A 117 -7.88 -2.68 11.51
CA ILE A 117 -8.93 -3.33 10.73
C ILE A 117 -8.43 -4.73 10.38
N ALA A 118 -9.01 -5.76 10.98
CA ALA A 118 -8.65 -7.15 10.69
C ALA A 118 -9.21 -7.57 9.32
N CYS A 119 -8.47 -7.36 8.24
CA CYS A 119 -8.84 -7.87 6.91
C CYS A 119 -8.62 -9.39 6.81
N ASP A 120 -7.58 -9.93 7.42
CA ASP A 120 -7.42 -11.37 7.73
C ASP A 120 -7.19 -11.55 9.23
N SER A 121 -8.03 -12.35 9.87
CA SER A 121 -7.90 -12.69 11.31
C SER A 121 -6.66 -13.52 11.64
N ALA A 122 -5.94 -14.00 10.64
CA ALA A 122 -4.70 -14.76 10.82
C ALA A 122 -3.45 -13.87 10.90
N SER A 123 -3.54 -12.59 10.49
CA SER A 123 -2.43 -11.64 10.55
C SER A 123 -2.16 -11.23 11.99
N ASN A 124 -0.89 -11.27 12.40
CA ASN A 124 -0.44 -10.90 13.74
C ASN A 124 0.62 -9.78 13.72
N SER A 125 1.38 -9.62 12.64
CA SER A 125 2.24 -8.45 12.41
C SER A 125 2.09 -7.97 10.97
N GLU A 126 2.43 -6.69 10.73
CA GLU A 126 2.18 -6.02 9.46
C GLU A 126 3.25 -4.97 9.18
N VAL A 127 3.63 -4.82 7.93
CA VAL A 127 4.49 -3.72 7.48
C VAL A 127 3.85 -3.04 6.28
N VAL A 128 3.69 -1.73 6.35
CA VAL A 128 3.08 -0.91 5.30
C VAL A 128 4.02 0.21 4.89
N VAL A 129 4.23 0.36 3.57
CA VAL A 129 5.07 1.40 2.99
C VAL A 129 4.24 2.25 2.02
N PRO A 130 4.08 3.56 2.22
CA PRO A 130 3.38 4.43 1.29
C PRO A 130 4.15 4.58 -0.02
N ILE A 131 3.41 4.66 -1.14
CA ILE A 131 3.92 4.83 -2.51
C ILE A 131 3.56 6.24 -2.94
N PHE A 132 4.53 6.96 -3.50
CA PHE A 132 4.37 8.35 -3.90
C PHE A 132 4.50 8.56 -5.41
N GLU A 133 3.73 9.51 -5.92
CA GLU A 133 3.97 10.19 -7.19
C GLU A 133 4.19 11.68 -6.88
N GLY A 134 5.43 12.14 -6.99
CA GLY A 134 5.83 13.44 -6.45
C GLY A 134 5.64 13.52 -4.94
N ASP A 135 4.79 14.44 -4.47
CA ASP A 135 4.46 14.62 -3.05
C ASP A 135 3.11 13.98 -2.65
N GLN A 136 2.44 13.35 -3.61
CA GLN A 136 1.13 12.72 -3.39
C GLN A 136 1.28 11.22 -3.12
N VAL A 137 0.51 10.70 -2.16
CA VAL A 137 0.38 9.26 -1.96
C VAL A 137 -0.57 8.72 -3.02
N VAL A 138 -0.11 7.77 -3.82
CA VAL A 138 -0.90 7.06 -4.84
C VAL A 138 -1.33 5.66 -4.38
N GLY A 139 -0.73 5.16 -3.31
CA GLY A 139 -1.08 3.87 -2.73
C GLY A 139 -0.18 3.50 -1.57
N VAL A 140 -0.30 2.24 -1.14
CA VAL A 140 0.58 1.61 -0.16
C VAL A 140 0.93 0.20 -0.61
N LEU A 141 2.15 -0.24 -0.30
CA LEU A 141 2.54 -1.64 -0.25
C LEU A 141 2.22 -2.14 1.16
N ASP A 142 1.54 -3.27 1.26
CA ASP A 142 1.11 -3.90 2.50
C ASP A 142 1.54 -5.37 2.53
N ILE A 143 2.14 -5.80 3.63
CA ILE A 143 2.57 -7.20 3.84
C ILE A 143 2.25 -7.62 5.26
N ASP A 144 1.50 -8.72 5.35
CA ASP A 144 1.08 -9.33 6.62
C ASP A 144 1.80 -10.62 6.91
N SER A 145 1.95 -10.92 8.20
CA SER A 145 2.45 -12.20 8.70
C SER A 145 1.54 -12.81 9.78
N PRO A 146 1.41 -14.15 9.81
CA PRO A 146 0.73 -14.85 10.90
C PRO A 146 1.54 -14.88 12.20
N SER A 147 2.78 -14.42 12.19
CA SER A 147 3.68 -14.39 13.34
C SER A 147 3.79 -12.98 13.91
N VAL A 148 3.80 -12.84 15.23
CA VAL A 148 4.09 -11.57 15.91
C VAL A 148 5.56 -11.20 15.69
N ALA A 149 5.84 -9.92 15.48
CA ALA A 149 7.18 -9.36 15.29
C ALA A 149 7.99 -10.04 14.16
N ARG A 150 7.30 -10.47 13.09
CA ARG A 150 7.97 -11.09 11.93
C ARG A 150 8.86 -10.10 11.19
N PHE A 151 8.41 -8.88 11.04
CA PHE A 151 9.13 -7.85 10.30
C PHE A 151 10.09 -7.08 11.19
N THR A 152 11.28 -6.82 10.66
CA THR A 152 12.35 -6.06 11.32
C THR A 152 12.53 -4.69 10.68
N GLN A 153 13.33 -3.82 11.30
CA GLN A 153 13.72 -2.54 10.69
C GLN A 153 14.50 -2.75 9.37
N GLU A 154 15.20 -3.88 9.23
CA GLU A 154 15.93 -4.22 8.01
C GLU A 154 14.95 -4.61 6.88
N ASP A 155 13.88 -5.35 7.20
CA ASP A 155 12.79 -5.64 6.26
C ASP A 155 12.12 -4.33 5.81
N LEU A 156 11.78 -3.45 6.73
CA LEU A 156 11.18 -2.15 6.40
C LEU A 156 12.06 -1.34 5.44
N THR A 157 13.35 -1.21 5.75
CA THR A 157 14.30 -0.48 4.89
C THR A 157 14.41 -1.11 3.50
N GLY A 158 14.41 -2.45 3.44
CA GLY A 158 14.42 -3.18 2.17
C GLY A 158 13.15 -2.98 1.35
N LEU A 159 11.98 -2.97 1.99
CA LEU A 159 10.70 -2.72 1.32
C LEU A 159 10.57 -1.27 0.87
N GLU A 160 11.08 -0.31 1.63
CA GLU A 160 11.18 1.09 1.18
C GLU A 160 12.06 1.22 -0.08
N GLN A 161 13.13 0.43 -0.20
CA GLN A 161 13.94 0.37 -1.42
C GLN A 161 13.15 -0.22 -2.60
N VAL A 162 12.34 -1.25 -2.38
CA VAL A 162 11.44 -1.83 -3.39
C VAL A 162 10.41 -0.80 -3.85
N VAL A 163 9.78 -0.10 -2.91
CA VAL A 163 8.81 0.98 -3.24
C VAL A 163 9.47 2.10 -4.02
N LYS A 164 10.69 2.52 -3.66
CA LYS A 164 11.46 3.49 -4.44
C LYS A 164 11.70 3.06 -5.89
N ALA A 165 11.93 1.77 -6.12
CA ALA A 165 12.06 1.25 -7.48
C ALA A 165 10.73 1.33 -8.23
N LEU A 166 9.60 0.97 -7.60
CA LEU A 166 8.25 1.12 -8.16
C LEU A 166 7.96 2.58 -8.53
N GLU A 167 8.17 3.53 -7.62
CA GLU A 167 7.97 4.97 -7.85
C GLU A 167 8.77 5.51 -9.04
N SER A 168 9.94 4.91 -9.33
CA SER A 168 10.82 5.36 -10.41
C SER A 168 10.48 4.79 -11.79
N CYS A 169 9.72 3.69 -11.86
CA CYS A 169 9.52 2.95 -13.10
C CYS A 169 8.06 2.66 -13.45
N VAL A 170 7.12 2.85 -12.53
CA VAL A 170 5.69 2.60 -12.78
C VAL A 170 5.00 3.86 -13.26
N ASP A 171 4.16 3.71 -14.28
CA ASP A 171 3.25 4.75 -14.75
C ASP A 171 1.90 4.62 -14.06
N PHE A 172 1.57 5.59 -13.20
CA PHE A 172 0.30 5.69 -12.48
C PHE A 172 -0.70 6.64 -13.15
N SER A 173 -0.35 7.26 -14.30
CA SER A 173 -1.17 8.32 -14.93
C SER A 173 -2.59 7.89 -15.29
N ASP A 174 -2.79 6.61 -15.66
CA ASP A 174 -4.12 6.07 -15.98
C ASP A 174 -4.92 5.70 -14.70
N PHE A 175 -4.32 5.84 -13.54
CA PHE A 175 -4.94 5.54 -12.27
C PHE A 175 -5.47 6.80 -11.57
N CYS A 176 -4.90 7.97 -11.82
CA CYS A 176 -5.22 9.26 -11.23
C CYS A 176 -6.32 10.02 -12.00
#